data_8f9a8e116ee7228c9a0282474324443d
#
_entry.id   8f9a8e116ee7228c9a0282474324443d
#
_cell.length_a   1.000
_cell.length_b   1.000
_cell.length_c   1.000
_cell.angle_alpha   90.00
_cell.angle_beta   90.00
_cell.angle_gamma   90.00
#
_symmetry.space_group_name_H-M   'P 1'
#
loop_
_entity.id
_entity.type
_entity.pdbx_description
1 polymer ?
#
loop_
_entity_poly.entity_id
_entity_poly.type
_entity_poly.pdbx_seq_one_letter_code
_entity_poly.pdbx_strand_id
1 'polypeptide(L)'
;MGVIMLAIVGILEEGLVYALLALGVYITYKILDFPDLSVDGTFPLGAAVTAVLIKSGVNPLLTLPISFLVGAFAGMLTGIIHVKFKVRDLLSGIIMMTALYSVNLRIAGANLPIYSQETIFDNDFINRYIPKAFKPFITVVILFIIV
;
A
#
# COMPACT_ATOMS: atom_id res chain seq x y z
N MET A 1 -9.10 30.10 -0.74
CA MET A 1 -7.67 29.81 -0.67
C MET A 1 -7.36 28.49 0.06
N GLY A 2 -8.00 28.17 1.21
CA GLY A 2 -7.75 26.93 1.96
C GLY A 2 -8.09 25.65 1.22
N VAL A 3 -9.16 25.59 0.44
CA VAL A 3 -9.60 24.37 -0.29
C VAL A 3 -8.59 23.96 -1.37
N ILE A 4 -8.07 24.94 -2.12
CA ILE A 4 -7.07 24.67 -3.17
C ILE A 4 -5.76 24.18 -2.55
N MET A 5 -5.35 24.76 -1.43
CA MET A 5 -4.14 24.34 -0.72
C MET A 5 -4.28 22.92 -0.17
N LEU A 6 -5.43 22.54 0.39
CA LEU A 6 -5.71 21.18 0.83
C LEU A 6 -5.72 20.17 -0.33
N ALA A 7 -6.28 20.58 -1.47
CA ALA A 7 -6.28 19.73 -2.67
C ALA A 7 -4.85 19.49 -3.18
N ILE A 8 -4.00 20.52 -3.21
CA ILE A 8 -2.59 20.38 -3.62
C ILE A 8 -1.83 19.44 -2.68
N VAL A 9 -2.03 19.56 -1.37
CA VAL A 9 -1.40 18.69 -0.38
C VAL A 9 -1.83 17.24 -0.59
N GLY A 10 -3.13 16.99 -0.83
CA GLY A 10 -3.64 15.64 -1.12
C GLY A 10 -3.03 15.03 -2.39
N ILE A 11 -2.90 15.82 -3.47
CA ILE A 11 -2.26 15.35 -4.71
C ILE A 11 -0.79 15.01 -4.48
N LEU A 12 -0.07 15.81 -3.72
CA LEU A 12 1.34 15.53 -3.40
C LEU A 12 1.48 14.28 -2.52
N GLU A 13 0.58 14.08 -1.57
CA GLU A 13 0.53 12.89 -0.72
C GLU A 13 0.33 11.62 -1.54
N GLU A 14 -0.70 11.57 -2.38
CA GLU A 14 -0.93 10.44 -3.28
C GLU A 14 0.24 10.22 -4.22
N GLY A 15 0.80 11.30 -4.78
CA GLY A 15 1.97 11.24 -5.65
C GLY A 15 3.19 10.61 -4.99
N LEU A 16 3.44 10.92 -3.72
CA LEU A 16 4.54 10.31 -2.95
C LEU A 16 4.30 8.82 -2.66
N VAL A 17 3.06 8.43 -2.35
CA VAL A 17 2.71 7.02 -2.16
C VAL A 17 2.95 6.21 -3.43
N TYR A 18 2.49 6.72 -4.58
CA TYR A 18 2.76 6.08 -5.86
C TYR A 18 4.23 6.12 -6.29
N ALA A 19 5.00 7.12 -5.85
CA ALA A 19 6.44 7.16 -6.07
C ALA A 19 7.17 6.04 -5.33
N LEU A 20 6.78 5.70 -4.10
CA LEU A 20 7.30 4.54 -3.37
C LEU A 20 7.01 3.23 -4.10
N LEU A 21 5.79 3.08 -4.60
CA LEU A 21 5.40 1.93 -5.40
C LEU A 21 6.22 1.83 -6.69
N ALA A 22 6.40 2.94 -7.39
CA ALA A 22 7.22 3.01 -8.60
C ALA A 22 8.70 2.67 -8.35
N LEU A 23 9.25 3.09 -7.20
CA LEU A 23 10.59 2.69 -6.78
C LEU A 23 10.69 1.19 -6.56
N GLY A 24 9.70 0.57 -5.91
CA GLY A 24 9.64 -0.88 -5.75
C GLY A 24 9.66 -1.63 -7.08
N VAL A 25 8.83 -1.21 -8.04
CA VAL A 25 8.81 -1.77 -9.40
C VAL A 25 10.14 -1.53 -10.13
N TYR A 26 10.72 -0.34 -9.98
CA TYR A 26 12.02 -0.04 -10.59
C TYR A 26 13.14 -0.94 -10.06
N ILE A 27 13.16 -1.22 -8.76
CA ILE A 27 14.14 -2.12 -8.15
C ILE A 27 14.00 -3.54 -8.70
N THR A 28 12.79 -4.07 -8.78
CA THR A 28 12.55 -5.40 -9.35
C THR A 28 12.96 -5.45 -10.82
N TYR A 29 12.59 -4.47 -11.61
CA TYR A 29 12.98 -4.39 -13.01
C TYR A 29 14.49 -4.26 -13.21
N LYS A 30 15.15 -3.37 -12.46
CA LYS A 30 16.57 -3.07 -12.62
C LYS A 30 17.50 -4.16 -12.10
N ILE A 31 17.12 -4.83 -11.00
CA ILE A 31 17.97 -5.81 -10.30
C ILE A 31 17.64 -7.23 -10.74
N LEU A 32 16.36 -7.55 -10.89
CA LEU A 32 15.91 -8.90 -11.21
C LEU A 32 15.62 -9.12 -12.70
N ASP A 33 15.68 -8.05 -13.51
CA ASP A 33 15.24 -8.05 -14.93
C ASP A 33 13.81 -8.60 -15.09
N PHE A 34 12.99 -8.37 -14.06
CA PHE A 34 11.64 -8.90 -13.91
C PHE A 34 10.66 -7.77 -13.65
N PRO A 35 9.91 -7.29 -14.65
CA PRO A 35 8.87 -6.30 -14.44
C PRO A 35 7.69 -6.91 -13.68
N ASP A 36 7.66 -6.73 -12.36
CA ASP A 36 6.59 -7.26 -11.52
C ASP A 36 5.33 -6.40 -11.61
N LEU A 37 4.37 -6.82 -12.42
CA LEU A 37 3.05 -6.18 -12.53
C LEU A 37 2.08 -6.63 -11.44
N SER A 38 2.44 -7.59 -10.58
CA SER A 38 1.57 -8.00 -9.49
C SER A 38 1.39 -6.91 -8.43
N VAL A 39 2.22 -5.88 -8.48
CA VAL A 39 2.19 -4.73 -7.58
C VAL A 39 0.83 -4.02 -7.59
N ASP A 40 0.18 -3.91 -8.75
CA ASP A 40 -1.17 -3.35 -8.87
C ASP A 40 -2.24 -4.14 -8.10
N GLY A 41 -1.96 -5.40 -7.78
CA GLY A 41 -2.82 -6.24 -6.93
C GLY A 41 -2.37 -6.28 -5.48
N THR A 42 -1.06 -6.35 -5.22
CA THR A 42 -0.49 -6.48 -3.87
C THR A 42 -0.58 -5.19 -3.06
N PHE A 43 -0.46 -4.04 -3.71
CA PHE A 43 -0.62 -2.75 -3.04
C PHE A 43 -2.04 -2.56 -2.48
N PRO A 44 -3.13 -2.72 -3.27
CA PRO A 44 -4.48 -2.70 -2.73
C PRO A 44 -4.76 -3.82 -1.72
N LEU A 45 -4.09 -4.98 -1.83
CA LEU A 45 -4.21 -6.06 -0.84
C LEU A 45 -3.72 -5.60 0.53
N GLY A 46 -2.55 -4.97 0.60
CA GLY A 46 -2.02 -4.40 1.84
C GLY A 46 -2.98 -3.38 2.45
N ALA A 47 -3.52 -2.49 1.62
CA ALA A 47 -4.50 -1.49 2.06
C ALA A 47 -5.81 -2.14 2.56
N ALA A 48 -6.34 -3.14 1.85
CA ALA A 48 -7.55 -3.86 2.23
C ALA A 48 -7.39 -4.57 3.58
N VAL A 49 -6.28 -5.28 3.77
CA VAL A 49 -5.98 -5.98 5.03
C VAL A 49 -5.83 -4.98 6.17
N THR A 50 -5.09 -3.90 5.99
CA THR A 50 -4.94 -2.84 6.99
C THR A 50 -6.28 -2.25 7.37
N ALA A 51 -7.12 -1.91 6.39
CA ALA A 51 -8.43 -1.32 6.62
C ALA A 51 -9.36 -2.23 7.43
N VAL A 52 -9.39 -3.54 7.11
CA VAL A 52 -10.21 -4.52 7.83
C VAL A 52 -9.71 -4.71 9.26
N LEU A 53 -8.39 -4.79 9.47
CA LEU A 53 -7.79 -4.94 10.80
C LEU A 53 -8.07 -3.73 11.68
N ILE A 54 -7.92 -2.51 11.17
CA ILE A 54 -8.23 -1.27 11.89
C ILE A 54 -9.72 -1.25 12.26
N LYS A 55 -10.60 -1.59 11.33
CA LYS A 55 -12.04 -1.68 11.58
C LYS A 55 -12.40 -2.73 12.64
N SER A 56 -11.61 -3.78 12.77
CA SER A 56 -11.73 -4.81 13.81
C SER A 56 -11.14 -4.40 15.16
N GLY A 57 -10.64 -3.16 15.29
CA GLY A 57 -10.07 -2.64 16.55
C GLY A 57 -8.63 -3.07 16.83
N VAL A 58 -7.92 -3.60 15.82
CA VAL A 58 -6.50 -3.93 15.97
C VAL A 58 -5.67 -2.65 15.99
N ASN A 59 -4.67 -2.61 16.87
CA ASN A 59 -3.75 -1.47 16.97
C ASN A 59 -3.12 -1.15 15.61
N PRO A 60 -3.19 0.10 15.13
CA PRO A 60 -2.67 0.49 13.82
C PRO A 60 -1.19 0.14 13.59
N LEU A 61 -0.36 0.18 14.64
CA LEU A 61 1.04 -0.21 14.54
C LEU A 61 1.24 -1.71 14.23
N LEU A 62 0.33 -2.57 14.71
CA LEU A 62 0.38 -4.01 14.43
C LEU A 62 -0.11 -4.35 13.03
N THR A 63 -0.87 -3.49 12.39
CA THR A 63 -1.34 -3.71 11.02
C THR A 63 -0.21 -3.63 10.00
N LEU A 64 0.84 -2.84 10.27
CA LEU A 64 1.99 -2.69 9.37
C LEU A 64 2.73 -4.01 9.11
N PRO A 65 3.23 -4.74 10.15
CA PRO A 65 3.90 -6.00 9.92
C PRO A 65 2.97 -7.07 9.32
N ILE A 66 1.68 -7.07 9.68
CA ILE A 66 0.71 -8.01 9.12
C ILE A 66 0.53 -7.75 7.61
N SER A 67 0.31 -6.51 7.21
CA SER A 67 0.16 -6.15 5.80
C SER A 67 1.43 -6.40 5.00
N PHE A 68 2.60 -6.16 5.60
CA PHE A 68 3.88 -6.51 4.99
C PHE A 68 4.00 -8.02 4.73
N LEU A 69 3.66 -8.87 5.71
CA LEU A 69 3.70 -10.32 5.55
C LEU A 69 2.72 -10.82 4.48
N VAL A 70 1.51 -10.23 4.43
CA VAL A 70 0.52 -10.58 3.41
C VAL A 70 1.01 -10.18 2.01
N GLY A 71 1.58 -8.99 1.87
CA GLY A 71 2.20 -8.54 0.62
C GLY A 71 3.38 -9.43 0.19
N ALA A 72 4.27 -9.77 1.13
CA ALA A 72 5.39 -10.69 0.89
C ALA A 72 4.92 -12.08 0.46
N PHE A 73 3.85 -12.59 1.07
CA PHE A 73 3.24 -13.87 0.67
C PHE A 73 2.67 -13.80 -0.74
N ALA A 74 1.99 -12.72 -1.10
CA ALA A 74 1.48 -12.51 -2.45
C ALA A 74 2.62 -12.44 -3.49
N GLY A 75 3.70 -11.72 -3.19
CA GLY A 75 4.90 -11.67 -4.04
C GLY A 75 5.58 -13.05 -4.19
N MET A 76 5.63 -13.83 -3.09
CA MET A 76 6.14 -15.21 -3.15
C MET A 76 5.31 -16.09 -4.09
N LEU A 77 3.98 -15.95 -4.10
CA LEU A 77 3.12 -16.67 -5.03
C LEU A 77 3.38 -16.28 -6.49
N THR A 78 3.59 -14.99 -6.77
CA THR A 78 4.01 -14.51 -8.11
C THR A 78 5.31 -15.18 -8.54
N GLY A 79 6.31 -15.21 -7.66
CA GLY A 79 7.59 -15.89 -7.90
C GLY A 79 7.44 -17.39 -8.16
N ILE A 80 6.57 -18.07 -7.42
CA ILE A 80 6.28 -19.50 -7.63
C ILE A 80 5.66 -19.73 -9.02
N ILE A 81 4.70 -18.89 -9.42
CA ILE A 81 4.08 -18.98 -10.74
C ILE A 81 5.14 -18.82 -11.85
N HIS A 82 6.03 -17.86 -11.70
CA HIS A 82 7.10 -17.63 -12.66
C HIS A 82 8.10 -18.80 -12.69
N VAL A 83 8.70 -19.15 -11.55
CA VAL A 83 9.81 -20.11 -11.48
C VAL A 83 9.35 -21.55 -11.63
N LYS A 84 8.33 -21.96 -10.87
CA LYS A 84 7.92 -23.38 -10.82
C LYS A 84 7.06 -23.76 -12.02
N PHE A 85 6.14 -22.89 -12.44
CA PHE A 85 5.28 -23.15 -13.59
C PHE A 85 5.89 -22.65 -14.91
N LYS A 86 7.08 -22.02 -14.87
CA LYS A 86 7.79 -21.48 -16.04
C LYS A 86 6.94 -20.54 -16.88
N VAL A 87 6.03 -19.82 -16.22
CA VAL A 87 5.23 -18.79 -16.85
C VAL A 87 6.11 -17.55 -17.08
N ARG A 88 5.96 -16.88 -18.22
CA ARG A 88 6.68 -15.65 -18.49
C ARG A 88 6.43 -14.63 -17.37
N ASP A 89 7.46 -13.88 -17.02
CA ASP A 89 7.49 -12.84 -16.00
C ASP A 89 6.27 -11.92 -16.04
N LEU A 90 6.07 -11.23 -17.15
CA LEU A 90 4.94 -10.34 -17.39
C LEU A 90 3.59 -11.04 -17.17
N LEU A 91 3.46 -12.27 -17.68
CA LEU A 91 2.21 -13.03 -17.58
C LEU A 91 1.94 -13.49 -16.14
N SER A 92 2.97 -13.86 -15.38
CA SER A 92 2.82 -14.24 -13.97
C SER A 92 2.32 -13.07 -13.13
N GLY A 93 2.81 -11.85 -13.38
CA GLY A 93 2.34 -10.63 -12.74
C GLY A 93 0.87 -10.34 -13.05
N ILE A 94 0.47 -10.44 -14.33
CA ILE A 94 -0.92 -10.20 -14.75
C ILE A 94 -1.89 -11.22 -14.12
N ILE A 95 -1.52 -12.51 -14.11
CA ILE A 95 -2.32 -13.55 -13.47
C ILE A 95 -2.52 -13.24 -11.98
N MET A 96 -1.44 -12.88 -11.30
CA MET A 96 -1.50 -12.58 -9.87
C MET A 96 -2.29 -11.31 -9.58
N MET A 97 -2.10 -10.24 -10.35
CA MET A 97 -2.88 -9.02 -10.26
C MET A 97 -4.39 -9.29 -10.37
N THR A 98 -4.80 -10.07 -11.37
CA THR A 98 -6.20 -10.42 -11.60
C THR A 98 -6.78 -11.28 -10.45
N ALA A 99 -6.01 -12.24 -9.96
CA ALA A 99 -6.41 -13.07 -8.82
C ALA A 99 -6.56 -12.22 -7.54
N LEU A 100 -5.59 -11.36 -7.26
CA LEU A 100 -5.61 -10.47 -6.10
C LEU A 100 -6.74 -9.44 -6.17
N TYR A 101 -7.11 -8.97 -7.35
CA TYR A 101 -8.29 -8.09 -7.50
C TYR A 101 -9.55 -8.75 -6.92
N SER A 102 -9.79 -10.02 -7.24
CA SER A 102 -10.93 -10.77 -6.71
C SER A 102 -10.84 -10.98 -5.20
N VAL A 103 -9.63 -11.22 -4.67
CA VAL A 103 -9.37 -11.34 -3.23
C VAL A 103 -9.62 -10.03 -2.51
N ASN A 104 -9.12 -8.92 -3.05
CA ASN A 104 -9.29 -7.58 -2.48
C ASN A 104 -10.76 -7.19 -2.37
N LEU A 105 -11.55 -7.48 -3.41
CA LEU A 105 -13.00 -7.25 -3.37
C LEU A 105 -13.71 -8.08 -2.30
N ARG A 106 -13.24 -9.29 -2.02
CA ARG A 106 -13.80 -10.10 -0.94
C ARG A 106 -13.41 -9.64 0.45
N ILE A 107 -12.19 -9.14 0.62
CA ILE A 107 -11.67 -8.68 1.91
C ILE A 107 -12.29 -7.32 2.30
N ALA A 108 -12.20 -6.34 1.42
CA ALA A 108 -12.61 -4.97 1.71
C ALA A 108 -14.00 -4.59 1.13
N GLY A 109 -14.57 -5.43 0.26
CA GLY A 109 -15.72 -5.05 -0.54
C GLY A 109 -15.35 -3.97 -1.57
N ALA A 110 -16.39 -3.37 -2.17
CA ALA A 110 -16.17 -2.30 -3.15
C ALA A 110 -15.75 -0.96 -2.50
N ASN A 111 -16.10 -0.76 -1.23
CA ASN A 111 -15.78 0.46 -0.49
C ASN A 111 -15.79 0.17 1.01
N LEU A 112 -14.67 0.37 1.68
CA LEU A 112 -14.53 0.19 3.13
C LEU A 112 -14.24 1.54 3.80
N PRO A 113 -15.25 2.25 4.31
CA PRO A 113 -15.03 3.51 5.00
C PRO A 113 -14.36 3.28 6.37
N ILE A 114 -13.30 4.03 6.65
CA ILE A 114 -12.52 3.97 7.92
C ILE A 114 -12.79 5.26 8.73
N TYR A 115 -13.97 5.84 8.60
CA TYR A 115 -14.32 7.06 9.32
C TYR A 115 -14.28 6.81 10.83
N SER A 116 -13.69 7.76 11.57
CA SER A 116 -13.61 7.74 13.03
C SER A 116 -12.78 6.60 13.65
N GLN A 117 -11.94 5.92 12.88
CA GLN A 117 -11.00 4.96 13.42
C GLN A 117 -9.65 5.63 13.69
N GLU A 118 -9.01 5.23 14.78
CA GLU A 118 -7.64 5.66 15.07
C GLU A 118 -6.69 5.08 14.02
N THR A 119 -5.92 5.95 13.41
CA THR A 119 -4.90 5.59 12.41
C THR A 119 -3.51 5.81 12.99
N ILE A 120 -2.47 5.39 12.28
CA ILE A 120 -1.08 5.65 12.65
C ILE A 120 -0.81 7.15 12.82
N PHE A 121 -1.60 8.00 12.13
CA PHE A 121 -1.48 9.45 12.16
C PHE A 121 -2.11 10.09 13.41
N ASP A 122 -2.87 9.35 14.20
CA ASP A 122 -3.58 9.84 15.40
C ASP A 122 -2.82 9.58 16.70
N ASN A 123 -1.50 9.48 16.63
CA ASN A 123 -0.65 9.34 17.80
C ASN A 123 -0.54 10.68 18.56
N ASP A 124 -0.60 10.66 19.89
CA ASP A 124 -0.55 11.86 20.75
C ASP A 124 0.64 12.77 20.45
N PHE A 125 1.78 12.18 20.11
CA PHE A 125 2.99 12.92 19.74
C PHE A 125 2.78 13.70 18.43
N ILE A 126 2.20 13.08 17.41
CA ILE A 126 1.92 13.68 16.10
C ILE A 126 0.83 14.75 16.24
N ASN A 127 -0.19 14.47 17.07
CA ASN A 127 -1.28 15.40 17.33
C ASN A 127 -0.83 16.71 17.95
N ARG A 128 0.26 16.69 18.73
CA ARG A 128 0.76 17.85 19.46
C ARG A 128 1.58 18.81 18.62
N TYR A 129 2.28 18.31 17.61
CA TYR A 129 3.25 19.11 16.83
C TYR A 129 2.81 19.40 15.40
N ILE A 130 1.89 18.62 14.83
CA ILE A 130 1.54 18.70 13.42
C ILE A 130 0.05 19.03 13.24
N PRO A 131 -0.31 20.10 12.48
CA PRO A 131 -1.70 20.39 12.11
C PRO A 131 -2.34 19.19 11.40
N LYS A 132 -3.59 18.87 11.74
CA LYS A 132 -4.32 17.71 11.21
C LYS A 132 -4.29 17.57 9.68
N ALA A 133 -4.30 18.71 8.97
CA ALA A 133 -4.30 18.76 7.51
C ALA A 133 -2.97 18.29 6.86
N PHE A 134 -1.86 18.38 7.58
CA PHE A 134 -0.52 18.04 7.04
C PHE A 134 0.06 16.72 7.57
N LYS A 135 -0.63 16.07 8.50
CA LYS A 135 -0.15 14.82 9.10
C LYS A 135 0.18 13.72 8.09
N PRO A 136 -0.75 13.34 7.19
CA PRO A 136 -0.47 12.27 6.24
C PRO A 136 0.68 12.63 5.31
N PHE A 137 0.74 13.87 4.83
CA PHE A 137 1.82 14.35 3.98
C PHE A 137 3.20 14.23 4.65
N ILE A 138 3.35 14.70 5.88
CA ILE A 138 4.63 14.63 6.61
C ILE A 138 5.04 13.18 6.85
N THR A 139 4.09 12.31 7.17
CA THR A 139 4.39 10.88 7.41
C THR A 139 4.84 10.18 6.13
N VAL A 140 4.19 10.46 5.00
CA VAL A 140 4.61 9.91 3.70
C VAL A 140 5.98 10.42 3.29
N VAL A 141 6.28 11.71 3.53
CA VAL A 141 7.61 12.28 3.29
C VAL A 141 8.69 11.61 4.15
N ILE A 142 8.40 11.37 5.43
CA ILE A 142 9.34 10.66 6.33
C ILE A 142 9.58 9.24 5.82
N LEU A 143 8.53 8.51 5.45
CA LEU A 143 8.67 7.17 4.88
C LEU A 143 9.49 7.18 3.58
N PHE A 144 9.27 8.17 2.72
CA PHE A 144 10.01 8.32 1.47
C PHE A 144 11.51 8.60 1.70
N ILE A 145 11.87 9.29 2.78
CA ILE A 145 13.27 9.57 3.12
C ILE A 145 13.97 8.33 3.72
N ILE A 146 13.20 7.46 4.40
CA ILE A 146 13.74 6.26 5.05
C ILE A 146 13.98 5.13 4.03
N VAL A 147 13.21 5.08 2.95
CA VAL A 147 13.30 4.09 1.88
C VAL A 147 14.31 4.51 0.83
#